data_8fd8a4cbb5ee9b6bfe39e33b3ce9347b
#
_entry.id   8fd8a4cbb5ee9b6bfe39e33b3ce9347b
#
_cell.length_a   1.000
_cell.length_b   1.000
_cell.length_c   1.000
_cell.angle_alpha   90.00
_cell.angle_beta   90.00
_cell.angle_gamma   90.00
#
_symmetry.space_group_name_H-M   'P 1'
#
loop_
_entity.id
_entity.type
_entity.pdbx_description
1 polymer ?
#
loop_
_entity_poly.entity_id
_entity_poly.type
_entity_poly.pdbx_seq_one_letter_code
_entity_poly.pdbx_strand_id
1 'polypeptide(L)'
;MKNKLIVLLTIVAFALPAYAALEAGETAPSFEARASLAGEAFDFSLDDALAKGPVVVYFYPSAYTRGCNIQAREFAVNMEKFTEAGASVIGVSLDNIDRLNDFSADPEYCADKLAVASDESGDIARSYGLQVREGRDGAKDTRGIEIGHGFAERITFIVTPDKKIVQTIGGVSPMQNVKDSLAAVQNLR
;
A
#
# COMPACT_ATOMS: atom_id res chain seq x y z
N MET A 1 21.83 40.14 52.25
CA MET A 1 21.27 40.13 50.88
C MET A 1 21.46 38.74 50.33
N LYS A 2 20.35 37.91 50.13
CA LYS A 2 20.43 36.53 49.68
C LYS A 2 20.10 36.51 48.18
N ASN A 3 21.11 36.30 47.32
CA ASN A 3 20.93 36.13 45.89
C ASN A 3 20.26 34.77 45.64
N LYS A 4 19.02 34.79 45.12
CA LYS A 4 18.35 33.60 44.60
C LYS A 4 18.78 33.39 43.15
N LEU A 5 19.57 32.34 42.92
CA LEU A 5 19.95 31.89 41.59
C LEU A 5 18.74 31.14 40.98
N ILE A 6 18.10 31.73 39.97
CA ILE A 6 17.03 31.10 39.22
C ILE A 6 17.69 30.28 38.10
N VAL A 7 17.67 28.96 38.24
CA VAL A 7 18.09 28.03 37.17
C VAL A 7 16.92 27.88 36.19
N LEU A 8 17.08 28.41 35.00
CA LEU A 8 16.11 28.24 33.91
C LEU A 8 16.37 26.90 33.26
N LEU A 9 15.47 25.91 33.51
CA LEU A 9 15.54 24.58 32.92
C LEU A 9 14.90 24.66 31.52
N THR A 10 15.74 24.71 30.49
CA THR A 10 15.27 24.62 29.09
C THR A 10 14.90 23.16 28.75
N ILE A 11 13.62 22.88 28.63
CA ILE A 11 13.11 21.60 28.15
C ILE A 11 13.27 21.60 26.62
N VAL A 12 14.22 20.83 26.10
CA VAL A 12 14.32 20.54 24.67
C VAL A 12 13.30 19.46 24.36
N ALA A 13 12.17 19.82 23.76
CA ALA A 13 11.20 18.90 23.28
C ALA A 13 11.77 18.21 22.01
N PHE A 14 12.15 16.95 22.12
CA PHE A 14 12.41 16.09 20.95
C PHE A 14 11.06 15.78 20.29
N ALA A 15 10.77 16.44 19.17
CA ALA A 15 9.68 16.01 18.29
C ALA A 15 10.09 14.68 17.64
N LEU A 16 9.48 13.59 18.05
CA LEU A 16 9.58 12.32 17.34
C LEU A 16 8.91 12.51 15.97
N PRO A 17 9.49 12.01 14.85
CA PRO A 17 8.83 12.07 13.57
C PRO A 17 7.50 11.31 13.69
N ALA A 18 6.39 12.02 13.52
CA ALA A 18 5.08 11.40 13.37
C ALA A 18 5.04 10.81 11.95
N TYR A 19 5.05 9.49 11.83
CA TYR A 19 4.74 8.83 10.57
C TYR A 19 3.26 9.08 10.29
N ALA A 20 2.97 9.92 9.31
CA ALA A 20 1.64 10.13 8.76
C ALA A 20 1.68 9.75 7.28
N ALA A 21 0.69 8.97 6.84
CA ALA A 21 0.54 8.65 5.42
C ALA A 21 0.51 9.94 4.59
N LEU A 22 1.15 9.90 3.43
CA LEU A 22 1.14 11.03 2.50
C LEU A 22 -0.30 11.41 2.14
N GLU A 23 -0.56 12.70 1.98
CA GLU A 23 -1.89 13.24 1.72
C GLU A 23 -2.03 13.76 0.28
N ALA A 24 -3.28 14.10 -0.09
CA ALA A 24 -3.57 14.71 -1.38
C ALA A 24 -2.77 16.02 -1.57
N GLY A 25 -2.17 16.18 -2.74
CA GLY A 25 -1.27 17.30 -3.10
C GLY A 25 0.22 16.97 -2.94
N GLU A 26 0.57 15.97 -2.16
CA GLU A 26 1.97 15.55 -2.01
C GLU A 26 2.46 14.76 -3.24
N THR A 27 3.76 14.64 -3.36
CA THR A 27 4.38 13.88 -4.46
C THR A 27 4.60 12.44 -4.02
N ALA A 28 4.06 11.49 -4.79
CA ALA A 28 4.28 10.07 -4.58
C ALA A 28 5.75 9.70 -4.82
N PRO A 29 6.42 9.05 -3.89
CA PRO A 29 7.76 8.50 -4.11
C PRO A 29 7.76 7.48 -5.24
N SER A 30 8.73 7.58 -6.14
CA SER A 30 8.97 6.54 -7.15
C SER A 30 9.50 5.28 -6.49
N PHE A 31 9.11 4.13 -7.01
CA PHE A 31 9.66 2.86 -6.58
C PHE A 31 9.71 1.85 -7.72
N GLU A 32 10.61 0.92 -7.57
CA GLU A 32 10.71 -0.31 -8.35
C GLU A 32 10.56 -1.49 -7.40
N ALA A 33 9.90 -2.54 -7.83
CA ALA A 33 9.68 -3.73 -7.02
C ALA A 33 9.51 -4.96 -7.88
N ARG A 34 9.89 -6.11 -7.33
CA ARG A 34 9.48 -7.40 -7.90
C ARG A 34 7.97 -7.55 -7.68
N ALA A 35 7.23 -7.78 -8.74
CA ALA A 35 5.77 -7.93 -8.70
C ALA A 35 5.35 -9.24 -9.38
N SER A 36 4.12 -9.64 -9.14
CA SER A 36 3.53 -10.83 -9.75
C SER A 36 2.16 -10.54 -10.32
N LEU A 37 1.88 -11.10 -11.49
CA LEU A 37 0.57 -11.11 -12.14
C LEU A 37 0.35 -12.51 -12.73
N ALA A 38 -0.80 -13.10 -12.47
CA ALA A 38 -1.15 -14.45 -12.98
C ALA A 38 -0.08 -15.52 -12.65
N GLY A 39 0.56 -15.43 -11.48
CA GLY A 39 1.61 -16.34 -11.05
C GLY A 39 3.00 -16.07 -11.60
N GLU A 40 3.13 -15.12 -12.52
CA GLU A 40 4.40 -14.80 -13.19
C GLU A 40 5.02 -13.54 -12.61
N ALA A 41 6.27 -13.67 -12.15
CA ALA A 41 7.01 -12.55 -11.58
C ALA A 41 7.60 -11.63 -12.65
N PHE A 42 7.49 -10.32 -12.45
CA PHE A 42 8.04 -9.29 -13.33
C PHE A 42 8.63 -8.11 -12.53
N ASP A 43 9.39 -7.24 -13.19
CA ASP A 43 9.88 -6.01 -12.57
C ASP A 43 8.86 -4.88 -12.82
N PHE A 44 8.32 -4.32 -11.75
CA PHE A 44 7.38 -3.21 -11.78
C PHE A 44 8.12 -1.90 -11.51
N SER A 45 7.81 -0.86 -12.28
CA SER A 45 8.21 0.53 -12.05
C SER A 45 6.97 1.41 -11.97
N LEU A 46 6.85 2.18 -10.88
CA LEU A 46 5.75 3.14 -10.75
C LEU A 46 5.83 4.22 -11.85
N ASP A 47 7.02 4.67 -12.20
CA ASP A 47 7.22 5.70 -13.21
C ASP A 47 6.77 5.23 -14.60
N ASP A 48 7.08 3.99 -14.96
CA ASP A 48 6.63 3.39 -16.22
C ASP A 48 5.12 3.17 -16.26
N ALA A 49 4.51 2.87 -15.10
CA ALA A 49 3.07 2.74 -14.99
C ALA A 49 2.37 4.10 -15.13
N LEU A 50 2.89 5.14 -14.45
CA LEU A 50 2.37 6.50 -14.51
C LEU A 50 2.50 7.13 -15.92
N ALA A 51 3.51 6.74 -16.69
CA ALA A 51 3.62 7.17 -18.08
C ALA A 51 2.44 6.71 -18.97
N LYS A 52 1.69 5.69 -18.53
CA LYS A 52 0.52 5.14 -19.23
C LYS A 52 -0.83 5.66 -18.71
N GLY A 53 -0.87 6.23 -17.51
CA GLY A 53 -2.07 6.77 -16.88
C GLY A 53 -1.99 6.79 -15.35
N PRO A 54 -3.06 7.16 -14.67
CA PRO A 54 -3.12 7.13 -13.21
C PRO A 54 -2.89 5.72 -12.65
N VAL A 55 -2.28 5.65 -11.47
CA VAL A 55 -2.01 4.39 -10.77
C VAL A 55 -2.67 4.40 -9.39
N VAL A 56 -3.42 3.35 -9.09
CA VAL A 56 -3.89 3.03 -7.75
C VAL A 56 -2.84 2.18 -7.06
N VAL A 57 -2.12 2.77 -6.11
CA VAL A 57 -1.13 2.07 -5.27
C VAL A 57 -1.80 1.74 -3.96
N TYR A 58 -2.13 0.46 -3.70
CA TYR A 58 -2.74 0.08 -2.44
C TYR A 58 -1.80 -0.78 -1.59
N PHE A 59 -1.50 -0.31 -0.39
CA PHE A 59 -0.75 -1.07 0.60
C PHE A 59 -1.71 -1.93 1.43
N TYR A 60 -1.30 -3.17 1.73
CA TYR A 60 -2.08 -4.10 2.52
C TYR A 60 -1.19 -4.96 3.43
N PRO A 61 -1.71 -5.41 4.59
CA PRO A 61 -0.91 -6.12 5.60
C PRO A 61 -0.24 -7.40 5.11
N SER A 62 -0.97 -8.33 4.51
CA SER A 62 -0.41 -9.59 3.99
C SER A 62 -1.42 -10.33 3.11
N ALA A 63 -0.94 -10.97 2.06
CA ALA A 63 -1.68 -11.90 1.24
C ALA A 63 -2.31 -13.03 2.09
N TYR A 64 -3.42 -13.57 1.62
CA TYR A 64 -4.18 -14.65 2.29
C TYR A 64 -4.71 -14.32 3.68
N THR A 65 -4.79 -13.03 4.06
CA THR A 65 -5.53 -12.62 5.27
C THR A 65 -6.93 -12.14 4.89
N ARG A 66 -7.90 -12.37 5.79
CA ARG A 66 -9.33 -12.18 5.49
C ARG A 66 -9.65 -10.83 4.82
N GLY A 67 -9.17 -9.73 5.37
CA GLY A 67 -9.45 -8.40 4.81
C GLY A 67 -8.72 -8.13 3.50
N CYS A 68 -7.51 -8.70 3.32
CA CYS A 68 -6.74 -8.55 2.11
C CYS A 68 -7.30 -9.39 0.97
N ASN A 69 -7.78 -10.61 1.27
CA ASN A 69 -8.48 -11.46 0.31
C ASN A 69 -9.72 -10.76 -0.27
N ILE A 70 -10.55 -10.15 0.61
CA ILE A 70 -11.71 -9.36 0.19
C ILE A 70 -11.28 -8.21 -0.72
N GLN A 71 -10.26 -7.44 -0.31
CA GLN A 71 -9.80 -6.29 -1.10
C GLN A 71 -9.24 -6.69 -2.46
N ALA A 72 -8.40 -7.72 -2.50
CA ALA A 72 -7.83 -8.24 -3.74
C ALA A 72 -8.94 -8.73 -4.70
N ARG A 73 -9.91 -9.48 -4.17
CA ARG A 73 -11.06 -9.93 -4.97
C ARG A 73 -11.87 -8.77 -5.52
N GLU A 74 -12.16 -7.76 -4.71
CA GLU A 74 -12.90 -6.59 -5.16
C GLU A 74 -12.15 -5.79 -6.23
N PHE A 75 -10.82 -5.64 -6.12
CA PHE A 75 -10.02 -5.06 -7.19
C PHE A 75 -10.08 -5.93 -8.45
N ALA A 76 -9.86 -7.23 -8.34
CA ALA A 76 -9.85 -8.16 -9.47
C ALA A 76 -11.17 -8.16 -10.26
N VAL A 77 -12.33 -8.18 -9.58
CA VAL A 77 -13.64 -8.18 -10.24
C VAL A 77 -13.99 -6.82 -10.87
N ASN A 78 -13.38 -5.73 -10.43
CA ASN A 78 -13.57 -4.39 -10.97
C ASN A 78 -12.43 -3.94 -11.89
N MET A 79 -11.42 -4.79 -12.18
CA MET A 79 -10.23 -4.40 -12.94
C MET A 79 -10.55 -3.80 -14.30
N GLU A 80 -11.56 -4.33 -14.99
CA GLU A 80 -12.02 -3.80 -16.28
C GLU A 80 -12.46 -2.33 -16.16
N LYS A 81 -13.18 -1.97 -15.09
CA LYS A 81 -13.62 -0.59 -14.85
C LYS A 81 -12.46 0.36 -14.53
N PHE A 82 -11.40 -0.12 -13.84
CA PHE A 82 -10.17 0.66 -13.64
C PHE A 82 -9.46 0.89 -14.97
N THR A 83 -9.34 -0.15 -15.80
CA THR A 83 -8.75 -0.05 -17.13
C THR A 83 -9.55 0.88 -18.05
N GLU A 84 -10.87 0.77 -18.05
CA GLU A 84 -11.76 1.70 -18.77
C GLU A 84 -11.60 3.13 -18.28
N ALA A 85 -11.33 3.35 -17.00
CA ALA A 85 -10.99 4.65 -16.44
C ALA A 85 -9.56 5.11 -16.80
N GLY A 86 -8.79 4.32 -17.54
CA GLY A 86 -7.41 4.61 -17.92
C GLY A 86 -6.40 4.42 -16.79
N ALA A 87 -6.80 3.78 -15.69
CA ALA A 87 -5.96 3.56 -14.52
C ALA A 87 -5.45 2.12 -14.44
N SER A 88 -4.25 1.95 -13.88
CA SER A 88 -3.73 0.66 -13.44
C SER A 88 -3.81 0.52 -11.92
N VAL A 89 -3.74 -0.72 -11.42
CA VAL A 89 -3.77 -1.02 -9.98
C VAL A 89 -2.58 -1.90 -9.63
N ILE A 90 -1.89 -1.57 -8.55
CA ILE A 90 -0.82 -2.37 -7.96
C ILE A 90 -1.02 -2.49 -6.45
N GLY A 91 -1.02 -3.72 -5.94
CA GLY A 91 -0.97 -3.97 -4.50
C GLY A 91 0.46 -4.06 -4.02
N VAL A 92 0.74 -3.59 -2.82
CA VAL A 92 2.08 -3.64 -2.22
C VAL A 92 1.99 -4.20 -0.80
N SER A 93 2.76 -5.23 -0.50
CA SER A 93 2.85 -5.82 0.84
C SER A 93 4.27 -6.31 1.14
N LEU A 94 4.51 -6.69 2.40
CA LEU A 94 5.78 -7.24 2.82
C LEU A 94 5.92 -8.74 2.50
N ASP A 95 4.95 -9.33 1.82
CA ASP A 95 5.04 -10.73 1.38
C ASP A 95 6.17 -10.89 0.34
N ASN A 96 6.88 -12.01 0.39
CA ASN A 96 7.89 -12.35 -0.60
C ASN A 96 7.25 -12.69 -1.96
N ILE A 97 8.07 -12.69 -3.01
CA ILE A 97 7.59 -12.88 -4.38
C ILE A 97 6.95 -14.26 -4.60
N ASP A 98 7.45 -15.32 -3.97
CA ASP A 98 6.90 -16.66 -4.14
C ASP A 98 5.45 -16.73 -3.61
N ARG A 99 5.20 -16.12 -2.44
CA ARG A 99 3.87 -16.02 -1.87
C ARG A 99 2.94 -15.15 -2.73
N LEU A 100 3.47 -14.11 -3.34
CA LEU A 100 2.72 -13.24 -4.24
C LEU A 100 2.44 -13.91 -5.60
N ASN A 101 3.30 -14.79 -6.09
CA ASN A 101 3.02 -15.62 -7.27
C ASN A 101 1.79 -16.49 -7.03
N ASP A 102 1.73 -17.19 -5.91
CA ASP A 102 0.55 -17.97 -5.53
C ASP A 102 -0.71 -17.09 -5.44
N PHE A 103 -0.59 -15.91 -4.78
CA PHE A 103 -1.73 -15.03 -4.54
C PHE A 103 -2.26 -14.37 -5.81
N SER A 104 -1.37 -13.99 -6.75
CA SER A 104 -1.76 -13.35 -8.01
C SER A 104 -2.48 -14.32 -8.95
N ALA A 105 -2.12 -15.61 -8.91
CA ALA A 105 -2.75 -16.67 -9.68
C ALA A 105 -4.02 -17.24 -9.03
N ASP A 106 -4.24 -16.97 -7.73
CA ASP A 106 -5.36 -17.57 -7.00
C ASP A 106 -6.71 -17.08 -7.56
N PRO A 107 -7.57 -17.98 -8.10
CA PRO A 107 -8.81 -17.61 -8.75
C PRO A 107 -9.86 -17.03 -7.79
N GLU A 108 -9.71 -17.26 -6.47
CA GLU A 108 -10.61 -16.71 -5.45
C GLU A 108 -10.26 -15.27 -5.09
N TYR A 109 -8.99 -14.83 -5.32
CA TYR A 109 -8.52 -13.52 -4.87
C TYR A 109 -8.09 -12.62 -6.02
N CYS A 110 -6.84 -12.68 -6.48
CA CYS A 110 -6.36 -11.82 -7.57
C CYS A 110 -6.84 -12.25 -8.95
N ALA A 111 -7.16 -13.54 -9.13
CA ALA A 111 -7.81 -14.13 -10.31
C ALA A 111 -7.11 -13.77 -11.63
N ASP A 112 -5.79 -13.84 -11.67
CA ASP A 112 -4.94 -13.50 -12.81
C ASP A 112 -5.09 -12.05 -13.33
N LYS A 113 -5.79 -11.17 -12.59
CA LYS A 113 -6.15 -9.82 -13.03
C LYS A 113 -5.49 -8.70 -12.25
N LEU A 114 -5.08 -8.97 -11.02
CA LEU A 114 -4.54 -7.98 -10.11
C LEU A 114 -3.05 -8.21 -9.89
N ALA A 115 -2.24 -7.21 -10.24
CA ALA A 115 -0.81 -7.22 -9.95
C ALA A 115 -0.54 -6.92 -8.48
N VAL A 116 0.42 -7.63 -7.89
CA VAL A 116 0.87 -7.45 -6.50
C VAL A 116 2.40 -7.42 -6.43
N ALA A 117 2.95 -6.48 -5.66
CA ALA A 117 4.38 -6.20 -5.55
C ALA A 117 4.91 -6.49 -4.15
N SER A 118 6.14 -6.98 -4.09
CA SER A 118 6.88 -7.33 -2.88
C SER A 118 7.68 -6.14 -2.36
N ASP A 119 7.45 -5.77 -1.11
CA ASP A 119 8.21 -4.80 -0.33
C ASP A 119 8.70 -5.46 0.96
N GLU A 120 9.52 -6.52 0.83
CA GLU A 120 9.94 -7.35 1.98
C GLU A 120 10.61 -6.54 3.09
N SER A 121 11.34 -5.48 2.77
CA SER A 121 11.93 -4.58 3.75
C SER A 121 10.94 -3.61 4.39
N GLY A 122 9.82 -3.34 3.74
CA GLY A 122 8.86 -2.30 4.12
C GLY A 122 9.33 -0.87 3.79
N ASP A 123 10.37 -0.71 2.98
CA ASP A 123 10.94 0.60 2.68
C ASP A 123 10.04 1.41 1.74
N ILE A 124 9.35 0.74 0.81
CA ILE A 124 8.37 1.39 -0.05
C ILE A 124 7.22 1.91 0.82
N ALA A 125 6.67 1.09 1.71
CA ALA A 125 5.60 1.51 2.62
C ALA A 125 6.03 2.70 3.48
N ARG A 126 7.24 2.66 4.05
CA ARG A 126 7.77 3.79 4.87
C ARG A 126 7.96 5.05 4.06
N SER A 127 8.36 4.97 2.79
CA SER A 127 8.51 6.14 1.92
C SER A 127 7.20 6.87 1.67
N TYR A 128 6.06 6.14 1.73
CA TYR A 128 4.71 6.69 1.67
C TYR A 128 4.17 7.14 3.05
N GLY A 129 5.03 7.20 4.07
CA GLY A 129 4.67 7.61 5.43
C GLY A 129 3.88 6.55 6.21
N LEU A 130 3.83 5.31 5.74
CA LEU A 130 3.07 4.26 6.40
C LEU A 130 3.85 3.64 7.55
N GLN A 131 3.13 3.26 8.61
CA GLN A 131 3.69 2.43 9.66
C GLN A 131 3.83 0.99 9.16
N VAL A 132 5.01 0.43 9.40
CA VAL A 132 5.26 -1.00 9.26
C VAL A 132 5.39 -1.58 10.67
N ARG A 133 4.42 -2.41 11.04
CA ARG A 133 4.40 -3.09 12.35
C ARG A 133 5.19 -4.39 12.24
N GLU A 134 5.87 -4.75 13.31
CA GLU A 134 6.53 -6.05 13.39
C GLU A 134 5.52 -7.19 13.29
N GLY A 135 5.98 -8.31 12.71
CA GLY A 135 5.21 -9.55 12.70
C GLY A 135 5.00 -10.08 14.12
N ARG A 136 3.95 -10.88 14.30
CA ARG A 136 3.71 -11.59 15.56
C ARG A 136 4.04 -13.06 15.37
N ASP A 137 4.83 -13.61 16.30
CA ASP A 137 5.16 -15.03 16.31
C ASP A 137 3.88 -15.89 16.24
N GLY A 138 3.90 -16.87 15.35
CA GLY A 138 2.78 -17.77 15.15
C GLY A 138 1.56 -17.15 14.45
N ALA A 139 1.66 -15.92 13.92
CA ALA A 139 0.59 -15.36 13.09
C ALA A 139 0.41 -16.22 11.83
N LYS A 140 -0.84 -16.61 11.54
CA LYS A 140 -1.17 -17.47 10.40
C LYS A 140 -2.17 -16.81 9.48
N ASP A 141 -2.04 -17.13 8.20
CA ASP A 141 -3.01 -16.75 7.18
C ASP A 141 -4.27 -17.65 7.21
N THR A 142 -5.22 -17.39 6.31
CA THR A 142 -6.47 -18.16 6.23
C THR A 142 -6.29 -19.62 5.79
N ARG A 143 -5.11 -19.98 5.28
CA ARG A 143 -4.70 -21.34 4.91
C ARG A 143 -4.00 -22.07 6.07
N GLY A 144 -3.75 -21.38 7.19
CA GLY A 144 -2.97 -21.89 8.32
C GLY A 144 -1.46 -21.81 8.16
N ILE A 145 -0.97 -21.13 7.11
CA ILE A 145 0.47 -20.92 6.85
C ILE A 145 0.94 -19.73 7.68
N GLU A 146 2.10 -19.87 8.32
CA GLU A 146 2.70 -18.81 9.13
C GLU A 146 3.10 -17.60 8.28
N ILE A 147 2.85 -16.40 8.82
CA ILE A 147 3.25 -15.13 8.23
C ILE A 147 4.54 -14.68 8.91
N GLY A 148 5.67 -14.86 8.25
CA GLY A 148 7.01 -14.63 8.78
C GLY A 148 7.52 -13.18 8.64
N HIS A 149 6.65 -12.21 8.40
CA HIS A 149 7.03 -10.81 8.16
C HIS A 149 6.13 -9.81 8.88
N GLY A 150 6.50 -8.54 8.86
CA GLY A 150 5.73 -7.43 9.41
C GLY A 150 4.52 -7.06 8.53
N PHE A 151 3.78 -6.04 8.97
CA PHE A 151 2.52 -5.65 8.32
C PHE A 151 2.52 -4.15 8.03
N ALA A 152 2.36 -3.78 6.76
CA ALA A 152 2.07 -2.41 6.38
C ALA A 152 0.62 -2.04 6.73
N GLU A 153 0.38 -0.74 6.93
CA GLU A 153 -0.97 -0.21 7.06
C GLU A 153 -1.76 -0.38 5.77
N ARG A 154 -3.09 -0.53 5.91
CA ARG A 154 -3.99 -0.56 4.75
C ARG A 154 -4.34 0.85 4.33
N ILE A 155 -3.60 1.38 3.38
CA ILE A 155 -3.81 2.70 2.80
C ILE A 155 -3.69 2.59 1.28
N THR A 156 -4.55 3.29 0.56
CA THR A 156 -4.52 3.37 -0.90
C THR A 156 -4.26 4.82 -1.34
N PHE A 157 -3.39 4.98 -2.30
CA PHE A 157 -3.06 6.25 -2.92
C PHE A 157 -3.49 6.24 -4.39
N ILE A 158 -4.16 7.29 -4.82
CA ILE A 158 -4.46 7.53 -6.23
C ILE A 158 -3.43 8.51 -6.75
N VAL A 159 -2.57 8.05 -7.65
CA VAL A 159 -1.42 8.82 -8.16
C VAL A 159 -1.64 9.16 -9.62
N THR A 160 -1.49 10.43 -9.99
CA THR A 160 -1.60 10.93 -11.36
C THR A 160 -0.25 10.90 -12.09
N PRO A 161 -0.21 10.99 -13.45
CA PRO A 161 1.02 10.90 -14.24
C PRO A 161 2.11 11.92 -13.86
N ASP A 162 1.75 13.04 -13.27
CA ASP A 162 2.68 14.05 -12.72
C ASP A 162 3.18 13.71 -11.31
N LYS A 163 2.98 12.45 -10.87
CA LYS A 163 3.34 11.92 -9.53
C LYS A 163 2.61 12.59 -8.38
N LYS A 164 1.46 13.25 -8.61
CA LYS A 164 0.69 13.82 -7.51
C LYS A 164 -0.28 12.80 -6.95
N ILE A 165 -0.30 12.71 -5.62
CA ILE A 165 -1.36 12.01 -4.89
C ILE A 165 -2.59 12.91 -4.93
N VAL A 166 -3.66 12.43 -5.55
CA VAL A 166 -4.93 13.17 -5.61
C VAL A 166 -5.92 12.72 -4.55
N GLN A 167 -5.72 11.51 -4.03
CA GLN A 167 -6.53 11.00 -2.91
C GLN A 167 -5.75 9.94 -2.12
N THR A 168 -5.89 9.99 -0.80
CA THR A 168 -5.42 8.97 0.15
C THR A 168 -6.63 8.36 0.85
N ILE A 169 -6.75 7.03 0.82
CA ILE A 169 -7.91 6.29 1.33
C ILE A 169 -7.46 5.30 2.40
N GLY A 170 -7.82 5.57 3.62
CA GLY A 170 -7.54 4.73 4.79
C GLY A 170 -8.70 4.69 5.77
N GLY A 171 -8.64 3.83 6.80
CA GLY A 171 -9.64 3.80 7.88
C GLY A 171 -11.03 3.26 7.47
N VAL A 172 -11.18 2.74 6.25
CA VAL A 172 -12.44 2.19 5.73
C VAL A 172 -12.38 0.68 5.55
N SER A 173 -13.53 0.03 5.32
CA SER A 173 -13.55 -1.40 5.02
C SER A 173 -12.84 -1.70 3.68
N PRO A 174 -12.32 -2.95 3.48
CA PRO A 174 -11.69 -3.36 2.23
C PRO A 174 -12.55 -3.09 0.98
N MET A 175 -13.84 -3.40 1.03
CA MET A 175 -14.79 -3.15 -0.08
C MET A 175 -15.00 -1.66 -0.33
N GLN A 176 -15.13 -0.85 0.73
CA GLN A 176 -15.31 0.59 0.61
C GLN A 176 -14.06 1.24 0.02
N ASN A 177 -12.85 0.77 0.43
CA ASN A 177 -11.58 1.26 -0.12
C ASN A 177 -11.53 1.10 -1.65
N VAL A 178 -11.89 -0.07 -2.18
CA VAL A 178 -11.93 -0.32 -3.63
C VAL A 178 -12.96 0.54 -4.34
N LYS A 179 -14.16 0.68 -3.76
CA LYS A 179 -15.22 1.52 -4.30
C LYS A 179 -14.79 2.99 -4.39
N ASP A 180 -14.17 3.51 -3.32
CA ASP A 180 -13.69 4.90 -3.28
C ASP A 180 -12.52 5.10 -4.25
N SER A 181 -11.63 4.11 -4.39
CA SER A 181 -10.54 4.12 -5.37
C SER A 181 -11.07 4.19 -6.81
N LEU A 182 -12.08 3.39 -7.13
CA LEU A 182 -12.69 3.41 -8.47
C LEU A 182 -13.36 4.75 -8.75
N ALA A 183 -14.13 5.28 -7.79
CA ALA A 183 -14.76 6.59 -7.93
C ALA A 183 -13.73 7.71 -8.13
N ALA A 184 -12.61 7.65 -7.40
CA ALA A 184 -11.52 8.62 -7.54
C ALA A 184 -10.93 8.64 -8.95
N VAL A 185 -10.57 7.47 -9.51
CA VAL A 185 -9.98 7.42 -10.87
C VAL A 185 -11.00 7.79 -11.95
N GLN A 186 -12.29 7.49 -11.77
CA GLN A 186 -13.36 7.90 -12.70
C GLN A 186 -13.55 9.42 -12.73
N ASN A 187 -13.31 10.11 -11.62
CA ASN A 187 -13.40 11.57 -11.51
C ASN A 187 -12.18 12.31 -12.07
N LEU A 188 -11.14 11.62 -12.51
CA LEU A 188 -9.95 12.22 -13.15
C LEU A 188 -10.14 12.49 -14.66
N ARG A 189 -11.29 12.10 -15.22
CA ARG A 189 -11.62 12.25 -16.65
C ARG A 189 -12.23 13.59 -16.98
#